data_d8c4d874d827690f055398ffbc582674
#
_entry.id   d8c4d874d827690f055398ffbc582674
#
_cell.length_a   1.000
_cell.length_b   1.000
_cell.length_c   1.000
_cell.angle_alpha   90.00
_cell.angle_beta   90.00
_cell.angle_gamma   90.00
#
_symmetry.space_group_name_H-M   'P 1'
#
loop_
_entity.id
_entity.type
_entity.pdbx_description
1 polymer ?
#
loop_
_entity_poly.entity_id
_entity_poly.type
_entity_poly.pdbx_seq_one_letter_code
_entity_poly.pdbx_strand_id
1 'polypeptide(L)'
;MAHGYAQQKFFEALRPLVSGNEPLRRRLTAAADALVGLQSDDLPEGMRDDFQQLRHDLMQPPTLRHGDLEYFRPREVTPREATRLAIQMLEMYTKLLGGLT
;
A
#
# COMPACT_ATOMS: atom_id res chain seq x y z
N MET A 1 11.02 2.72 -17.65
CA MET A 1 11.59 2.79 -16.31
C MET A 1 11.28 1.54 -15.54
N ALA A 2 12.25 1.03 -14.81
CA ALA A 2 12.12 -0.25 -14.14
C ALA A 2 11.04 -0.30 -13.08
N HIS A 3 10.64 0.85 -12.52
CA HIS A 3 9.70 0.87 -11.42
C HIS A 3 8.44 1.69 -11.69
N GLY A 4 8.13 1.90 -12.97
CA GLY A 4 6.96 2.69 -13.34
C GLY A 4 5.66 2.10 -12.85
N TYR A 5 5.55 0.77 -12.84
CA TYR A 5 4.35 0.13 -12.35
C TYR A 5 4.14 0.40 -10.85
N ALA A 6 5.21 0.29 -10.06
CA ALA A 6 5.12 0.58 -8.63
C ALA A 6 4.76 2.05 -8.39
N GLN A 7 5.36 2.96 -9.15
CA GLN A 7 5.04 4.39 -9.04
C GLN A 7 3.56 4.63 -9.32
N GLN A 8 3.03 4.01 -10.36
CA GLN A 8 1.62 4.16 -10.71
C GLN A 8 0.72 3.64 -9.60
N LYS A 9 1.04 2.46 -9.05
CA LYS A 9 0.20 1.86 -8.02
C LYS A 9 0.22 2.67 -6.73
N PHE A 10 1.35 3.20 -6.34
CA PHE A 10 1.42 4.06 -5.17
C PHE A 10 0.67 5.37 -5.39
N PHE A 11 0.74 5.93 -6.60
CA PHE A 11 -0.04 7.11 -6.92
C PHE A 11 -1.54 6.83 -6.79
N GLU A 12 -1.98 5.70 -7.35
CA GLU A 12 -3.39 5.32 -7.26
C GLU A 12 -3.82 5.10 -5.80
N ALA A 13 -2.92 4.56 -4.99
CA ALA A 13 -3.21 4.32 -3.58
C ALA A 13 -3.33 5.64 -2.80
N LEU A 14 -2.54 6.65 -3.16
CA LEU A 14 -2.57 7.91 -2.45
C LEU A 14 -3.79 8.76 -2.78
N ARG A 15 -4.40 8.56 -3.94
CA ARG A 15 -5.53 9.38 -4.36
C ARG A 15 -6.68 9.35 -3.36
N PRO A 16 -7.19 8.18 -2.92
CA PRO A 16 -8.28 8.19 -1.95
C PRO A 16 -7.88 8.80 -0.61
N LEU A 17 -6.58 8.79 -0.28
CA LEU A 17 -6.13 9.36 0.98
C LEU A 17 -6.25 10.88 1.01
N VAL A 18 -6.18 11.53 -0.15
CA VAL A 18 -6.19 12.99 -0.21
C VAL A 18 -7.50 13.56 -0.76
N SER A 19 -8.36 12.76 -1.35
CA SER A 19 -9.53 13.27 -2.07
C SER A 19 -10.86 12.85 -1.49
N GLY A 20 -10.90 11.94 -0.52
CA GLY A 20 -12.16 11.44 -0.01
C GLY A 20 -12.68 12.23 1.18
N ASN A 21 -14.00 12.16 1.39
CA ASN A 21 -14.64 12.76 2.57
C ASN A 21 -14.87 11.73 3.67
N GLU A 22 -14.57 10.48 3.41
CA GLU A 22 -14.77 9.41 4.38
C GLU A 22 -13.69 9.43 5.45
N PRO A 23 -13.92 8.77 6.58
CA PRO A 23 -12.88 8.65 7.60
C PRO A 23 -11.59 8.05 7.03
N LEU A 24 -10.46 8.45 7.59
CA LEU A 24 -9.16 8.01 7.09
C LEU A 24 -9.05 6.50 7.00
N ARG A 25 -9.62 5.76 7.96
CA ARG A 25 -9.55 4.31 7.93
C ARG A 25 -10.20 3.72 6.67
N ARG A 26 -11.32 4.29 6.24
CA ARG A 26 -11.97 3.84 5.01
C ARG A 26 -11.17 4.22 3.78
N ARG A 27 -10.61 5.42 3.79
CA ARG A 27 -9.76 5.85 2.67
C ARG A 27 -8.52 4.98 2.58
N LEU A 28 -7.99 4.54 3.72
CA LEU A 28 -6.86 3.64 3.74
C LEU A 28 -7.19 2.26 3.18
N THR A 29 -8.42 1.79 3.40
CA THR A 29 -8.87 0.53 2.80
C THR A 29 -8.85 0.63 1.27
N ALA A 30 -9.34 1.74 0.73
CA ALA A 30 -9.30 1.95 -0.71
C ALA A 30 -7.86 2.04 -1.22
N ALA A 31 -6.98 2.67 -0.44
CA ALA A 31 -5.57 2.74 -0.80
C ALA A 31 -4.93 1.34 -0.81
N ALA A 32 -5.25 0.52 0.17
CA ALA A 32 -4.72 -0.84 0.23
C ALA A 32 -5.14 -1.66 -0.99
N ASP A 33 -6.37 -1.47 -1.45
CA ASP A 33 -6.85 -2.18 -2.64
C ASP A 33 -5.97 -1.89 -3.86
N ALA A 34 -5.49 -0.67 -3.99
CA ALA A 34 -4.64 -0.31 -5.12
C ALA A 34 -3.29 -1.03 -5.07
N LEU A 35 -2.85 -1.44 -3.89
CA LEU A 35 -1.55 -2.09 -3.72
C LEU A 35 -1.62 -3.60 -3.76
N VAL A 36 -2.82 -4.18 -3.84
CA VAL A 36 -3.00 -5.64 -3.75
C VAL A 36 -2.18 -6.38 -4.81
N GLY A 37 -2.15 -5.86 -6.04
CA GLY A 37 -1.46 -6.54 -7.13
C GLY A 37 0.02 -6.24 -7.22
N LEU A 38 0.54 -5.39 -6.34
CA LEU A 38 1.94 -4.99 -6.41
C LEU A 38 2.81 -6.03 -5.69
N GLN A 39 3.90 -6.43 -6.33
CA GLN A 39 4.82 -7.41 -5.78
C GLN A 39 6.08 -6.70 -5.28
N SER A 40 6.78 -7.33 -4.33
CA SER A 40 8.04 -6.79 -3.84
C SER A 40 9.03 -6.56 -4.99
N ASP A 41 9.03 -7.47 -5.96
CA ASP A 41 9.94 -7.38 -7.10
C ASP A 41 9.69 -6.16 -7.98
N ASP A 42 8.51 -5.55 -7.86
CA ASP A 42 8.18 -4.35 -8.63
C ASP A 42 8.86 -3.10 -8.06
N LEU A 43 9.48 -3.20 -6.88
CA LEU A 43 10.12 -2.08 -6.22
C LEU A 43 11.64 -2.22 -6.26
N PRO A 44 12.36 -1.10 -6.11
CA PRO A 44 13.81 -1.16 -5.96
C PRO A 44 14.21 -2.04 -4.78
N GLU A 45 15.34 -2.71 -4.90
CA GLU A 45 15.79 -3.67 -3.91
C GLU A 45 15.82 -3.07 -2.49
N GLY A 46 16.26 -1.83 -2.37
CA GLY A 46 16.37 -1.18 -1.06
C GLY A 46 15.03 -0.82 -0.42
N MET A 47 13.92 -0.99 -1.14
CA MET A 47 12.59 -0.67 -0.63
C MET A 47 11.74 -1.91 -0.41
N ARG A 48 12.23 -3.08 -0.74
CA ARG A 48 11.42 -4.29 -0.69
C ARG A 48 11.02 -4.69 0.70
N ASP A 49 11.94 -4.59 1.66
CA ASP A 49 11.63 -4.92 3.04
C ASP A 49 10.60 -3.96 3.61
N ASP A 50 10.74 -2.67 3.34
CA ASP A 50 9.77 -1.67 3.79
C ASP A 50 8.41 -1.92 3.18
N PHE A 51 8.36 -2.32 1.91
CA PHE A 51 7.10 -2.62 1.27
C PHE A 51 6.43 -3.85 1.87
N GLN A 52 7.21 -4.88 2.17
CA GLN A 52 6.66 -6.08 2.79
C GLN A 52 6.08 -5.77 4.16
N GLN A 53 6.77 -4.92 4.92
CA GLN A 53 6.26 -4.51 6.22
C GLN A 53 4.98 -3.69 6.08
N LEU A 54 4.95 -2.77 5.13
CA LEU A 54 3.74 -2.00 4.85
C LEU A 54 2.58 -2.90 4.49
N ARG A 55 2.82 -3.87 3.62
CA ARG A 55 1.79 -4.82 3.22
C ARG A 55 1.28 -5.61 4.41
N HIS A 56 2.18 -6.05 5.26
CA HIS A 56 1.82 -6.80 6.47
C HIS A 56 0.91 -5.96 7.37
N ASP A 57 1.21 -4.67 7.50
CA ASP A 57 0.45 -3.78 8.36
C ASP A 57 -0.89 -3.37 7.76
N LEU A 58 -0.97 -3.31 6.42
CA LEU A 58 -2.18 -2.89 5.73
C LEU A 58 -3.15 -4.01 5.44
N MET A 59 -2.66 -5.22 5.22
CA MET A 59 -3.45 -6.29 4.64
C MET A 59 -3.27 -7.58 5.42
N GLN A 60 -4.36 -8.35 5.48
CA GLN A 60 -4.28 -9.69 5.99
C GLN A 60 -3.70 -10.61 4.92
N PRO A 61 -2.89 -11.59 5.31
CA PRO A 61 -2.35 -12.52 4.32
C PRO A 61 -3.47 -13.33 3.67
N PRO A 62 -3.24 -13.83 2.45
CA PRO A 62 -4.23 -14.65 1.78
C PRO A 62 -4.49 -15.94 2.55
N THR A 63 -5.71 -16.41 2.50
CA THR A 63 -6.11 -17.67 3.12
C THR A 63 -6.72 -18.58 2.08
N LEU A 64 -6.34 -19.84 2.13
CA LEU A 64 -6.94 -20.86 1.28
C LEU A 64 -8.25 -21.34 1.89
N ARG A 65 -9.31 -21.29 1.08
CA ARG A 65 -10.60 -21.80 1.51
C ARG A 65 -11.31 -22.47 0.34
N HIS A 66 -11.42 -23.79 0.39
CA HIS A 66 -12.26 -24.55 -0.52
C HIS A 66 -12.09 -24.16 -2.01
N GLY A 67 -10.86 -23.98 -2.43
CA GLY A 67 -10.59 -23.65 -3.81
C GLY A 67 -10.82 -22.20 -4.20
N ASP A 68 -11.16 -21.35 -3.25
CA ASP A 68 -11.28 -19.91 -3.53
C ASP A 68 -9.93 -19.30 -3.83
N LEU A 69 -9.96 -18.22 -4.59
CA LEU A 69 -8.74 -17.48 -4.90
C LEU A 69 -8.17 -16.86 -3.64
N GLU A 70 -6.85 -17.00 -3.51
CA GLU A 70 -6.13 -16.33 -2.43
C GLU A 70 -5.88 -14.90 -2.81
N TYR A 71 -6.18 -13.98 -1.91
CA TYR A 71 -5.86 -12.57 -2.11
C TYR A 71 -5.73 -11.89 -0.76
N PHE A 72 -4.94 -10.82 -0.75
CA PHE A 72 -4.81 -9.99 0.44
C PHE A 72 -6.07 -9.17 0.64
N ARG A 73 -6.48 -9.02 1.89
CA ARG A 73 -7.60 -8.19 2.26
C ARG A 73 -7.14 -7.08 3.17
N PRO A 74 -7.74 -5.88 3.05
CA PRO A 74 -7.37 -4.79 3.96
C PRO A 74 -7.57 -5.18 5.41
N ARG A 75 -6.65 -4.76 6.25
CA ARG A 75 -6.69 -5.02 7.68
C ARG A 75 -7.36 -3.84 8.38
N GLU A 76 -8.16 -4.11 9.39
CA GLU A 76 -8.69 -3.04 10.19
C GLU A 76 -7.58 -2.46 11.07
N VAL A 77 -7.53 -1.13 11.15
CA VAL A 77 -6.48 -0.44 11.89
C VAL A 77 -7.12 0.65 12.76
N THR A 78 -6.40 1.03 13.81
CA THR A 78 -6.83 2.17 14.64
C THR A 78 -6.58 3.47 13.89
N PRO A 79 -7.24 4.58 14.28
CA PRO A 79 -6.97 5.87 13.63
C PRO A 79 -5.52 6.29 13.68
N ARG A 80 -4.82 5.99 14.79
CA ARG A 80 -3.40 6.32 14.91
C ARG A 80 -2.58 5.52 13.92
N GLU A 81 -2.86 4.22 13.81
CA GLU A 81 -2.18 3.37 12.83
C GLU A 81 -2.47 3.82 11.41
N ALA A 82 -3.71 4.22 11.14
CA ALA A 82 -4.08 4.68 9.80
C ALA A 82 -3.25 5.90 9.40
N THR A 83 -3.08 6.85 10.31
CA THR A 83 -2.26 8.03 10.02
C THR A 83 -0.81 7.62 9.75
N ARG A 84 -0.26 6.74 10.58
CA ARG A 84 1.12 6.29 10.40
C ARG A 84 1.31 5.61 9.05
N LEU A 85 0.37 4.74 8.67
CA LEU A 85 0.46 4.02 7.42
C LEU A 85 0.31 4.94 6.21
N ALA A 86 -0.58 5.92 6.30
CA ALA A 86 -0.75 6.88 5.22
C ALA A 86 0.54 7.68 5.00
N ILE A 87 1.19 8.10 6.07
CA ILE A 87 2.45 8.82 5.97
C ILE A 87 3.53 7.91 5.37
N GLN A 88 3.59 6.66 5.81
CA GLN A 88 4.55 5.71 5.28
C GLN A 88 4.38 5.51 3.77
N MET A 89 3.13 5.42 3.31
CA MET A 89 2.86 5.28 1.89
C MET A 89 3.34 6.49 1.11
N LEU A 90 3.12 7.69 1.64
CA LEU A 90 3.60 8.91 0.99
C LEU A 90 5.12 8.94 0.92
N GLU A 91 5.78 8.55 2.00
CA GLU A 91 7.24 8.51 2.02
C GLU A 91 7.79 7.51 1.01
N MET A 92 7.18 6.35 0.89
CA MET A 92 7.62 5.37 -0.09
C MET A 92 7.40 5.86 -1.51
N TYR A 93 6.27 6.52 -1.77
CA TYR A 93 6.03 7.09 -3.08
C TYR A 93 7.09 8.14 -3.43
N THR A 94 7.42 8.98 -2.46
CA THR A 94 8.46 10.00 -2.65
C THR A 94 9.79 9.36 -3.02
N LYS A 95 10.16 8.28 -2.33
CA LYS A 95 11.39 7.56 -2.67
C LYS A 95 11.34 6.97 -4.07
N LEU A 96 10.19 6.42 -4.48
CA LEU A 96 10.05 5.86 -5.82
C LEU A 96 10.23 6.90 -6.91
N LEU A 97 9.88 8.15 -6.64
CA LEU A 97 10.03 9.24 -7.59
C LEU A 97 11.45 9.79 -7.64
N GLY A 98 12.38 9.21 -6.88
CA GLY A 98 13.73 9.70 -6.81
C GLY A 98 14.02 10.45 -5.52
N GLY A 99 12.98 10.72 -4.77
CA GLY A 99 13.11 11.25 -3.43
C GLY A 99 13.64 12.65 -3.33
N LEU A 100 13.74 13.09 -2.09
CA LEU A 100 14.48 14.29 -1.72
C LEU A 100 15.83 13.81 -1.23
N THR A 101 16.81 14.03 -2.01
CA THR A 101 18.17 13.62 -1.65
C THR A 101 18.92 14.75 -1.00
#